data_b2ba861f47b2c11d937187d6b4e7cf8a
#
_entry.id   b2ba861f47b2c11d937187d6b4e7cf8a
#
_cell.length_a   1.000
_cell.length_b   1.000
_cell.length_c   1.000
_cell.angle_alpha   90.00
_cell.angle_beta   90.00
_cell.angle_gamma   90.00
#
_symmetry.space_group_name_H-M   'P 1'
#
loop_
_entity.id
_entity.type
_entity.pdbx_description
1 polymer ?
#
loop_
_entity_poly.entity_id
_entity_poly.type
_entity_poly.pdbx_seq_one_letter_code
_entity_poly.pdbx_strand_id
1 'polypeptide(L)'
;MEAVFANKSVITRAMIAANPQLRLIALTATGVDNVDLAAAREANVAVCNLRDYCTPSVVQHVFALLLALTHRLGDYQALVRGGHWSQAGQFSVFPYPIRELQGRILGIVGYGALGRAVARVAE
;
A
#
# COMPACT_ATOMS: atom_id res chain seq x y z
N MET A 1 31.15 -9.05 6.56
CA MET A 1 29.71 -8.93 6.92
C MET A 1 29.00 -10.17 6.40
N GLU A 2 28.32 -10.92 7.25
CA GLU A 2 27.68 -12.19 6.88
C GLU A 2 26.18 -12.04 6.54
N ALA A 3 25.53 -11.03 7.09
CA ALA A 3 24.13 -10.74 6.82
C ALA A 3 23.86 -9.24 6.66
N VAL A 4 22.91 -8.89 5.82
CA VAL A 4 22.43 -7.53 5.62
C VAL A 4 20.92 -7.48 5.73
N PHE A 5 20.42 -6.46 6.44
CA PHE A 5 19.00 -6.10 6.45
C PHE A 5 18.79 -4.89 5.55
N ALA A 6 17.84 -4.98 4.64
CA ALA A 6 17.53 -3.90 3.71
C ALA A 6 16.01 -3.73 3.53
N ASN A 7 15.59 -2.54 3.13
CA ASN A 7 14.20 -2.27 2.74
C ASN A 7 14.15 -1.80 1.28
N LYS A 8 14.59 -0.57 1.02
CA LYS A 8 14.54 0.05 -0.32
C LYS A 8 15.91 0.20 -0.98
N SER A 9 16.99 -0.11 -0.26
CA SER A 9 18.35 -0.05 -0.81
C SER A 9 18.53 -1.07 -1.93
N VAL A 10 19.08 -0.62 -3.05
CA VAL A 10 19.42 -1.51 -4.16
C VAL A 10 20.66 -2.32 -3.80
N ILE A 11 20.59 -3.63 -3.95
CA ILE A 11 21.71 -4.57 -3.74
C ILE A 11 22.10 -5.15 -5.08
N THR A 12 23.22 -4.64 -5.60
CA THR A 12 23.71 -5.00 -6.94
C THR A 12 24.63 -6.20 -6.90
N ARG A 13 24.88 -6.80 -8.08
CA ARG A 13 25.90 -7.83 -8.31
C ARG A 13 27.29 -7.41 -7.78
N ALA A 14 27.68 -6.16 -8.04
CA ALA A 14 28.97 -5.65 -7.59
C ALA A 14 29.08 -5.62 -6.05
N MET A 15 27.99 -5.26 -5.35
CA MET A 15 27.96 -5.27 -3.89
C MET A 15 28.06 -6.69 -3.33
N ILE A 16 27.37 -7.65 -3.94
CA ILE A 16 27.43 -9.06 -3.53
C ILE A 16 28.84 -9.59 -3.74
N ALA A 17 29.43 -9.37 -4.91
CA ALA A 17 30.78 -9.81 -5.25
C ALA A 17 31.84 -9.20 -4.34
N ALA A 18 31.68 -7.95 -3.94
CA ALA A 18 32.59 -7.27 -3.00
C ALA A 18 32.51 -7.80 -1.56
N ASN A 19 31.53 -8.65 -1.25
CA ASN A 19 31.29 -9.20 0.09
C ASN A 19 31.23 -10.73 0.08
N PRO A 20 32.37 -11.44 -0.13
CA PRO A 20 32.39 -12.89 -0.28
C PRO A 20 31.94 -13.68 0.98
N GLN A 21 31.85 -13.02 2.12
CA GLN A 21 31.35 -13.60 3.36
C GLN A 21 29.84 -13.42 3.55
N LEU A 22 29.16 -12.70 2.64
CA LEU A 22 27.71 -12.48 2.74
C LEU A 22 26.97 -13.81 2.53
N ARG A 23 26.07 -14.15 3.44
CA ARG A 23 25.27 -15.37 3.47
C ARG A 23 23.77 -15.11 3.40
N LEU A 24 23.35 -13.95 3.87
CA LEU A 24 21.93 -13.61 4.00
C LEU A 24 21.65 -12.16 3.62
N ILE A 25 20.64 -11.98 2.78
CA ILE A 25 19.99 -10.70 2.51
C ILE A 25 18.55 -10.81 3.05
N ALA A 26 18.22 -10.10 4.13
CA ALA A 26 16.90 -10.09 4.71
C ALA A 26 16.19 -8.76 4.38
N LEU A 27 15.10 -8.85 3.63
CA LEU A 27 14.31 -7.69 3.21
C LEU A 27 13.13 -7.46 4.16
N THR A 28 13.03 -6.27 4.70
CA THR A 28 11.86 -5.83 5.48
C THR A 28 10.76 -5.27 4.56
N ALA A 29 10.56 -5.96 3.43
CA ALA A 29 9.58 -5.63 2.40
C ALA A 29 9.07 -6.91 1.72
N THR A 30 7.94 -6.82 1.03
CA THR A 30 7.39 -7.94 0.24
C THR A 30 8.10 -8.07 -1.13
N GLY A 31 8.38 -6.93 -1.79
CA GLY A 31 9.08 -6.91 -3.06
C GLY A 31 10.56 -7.25 -2.89
N VAL A 32 11.14 -7.89 -3.91
CA VAL A 32 12.55 -8.29 -3.97
C VAL A 32 13.28 -7.69 -5.19
N ASP A 33 12.62 -6.80 -5.89
CA ASP A 33 13.05 -6.16 -7.13
C ASP A 33 14.31 -5.28 -6.98
N ASN A 34 14.61 -4.90 -5.75
CA ASN A 34 15.80 -4.14 -5.38
C ASN A 34 17.06 -5.01 -5.16
N VAL A 35 16.97 -6.33 -5.34
CA VAL A 35 18.12 -7.26 -5.20
C VAL A 35 18.39 -7.97 -6.51
N ASP A 36 19.66 -8.04 -6.93
CA ASP A 36 20.08 -8.93 -8.02
C ASP A 36 20.02 -10.39 -7.56
N LEU A 37 18.83 -10.99 -7.74
CA LEU A 37 18.57 -12.37 -7.32
C LEU A 37 19.44 -13.39 -8.06
N ALA A 38 19.85 -13.11 -9.30
CA ALA A 38 20.74 -13.98 -10.07
C ALA A 38 22.13 -13.99 -9.42
N ALA A 39 22.68 -12.82 -9.14
CA ALA A 39 23.96 -12.71 -8.47
C ALA A 39 23.94 -13.33 -7.06
N ALA A 40 22.85 -13.13 -6.29
CA ALA A 40 22.71 -13.74 -4.97
C ALA A 40 22.72 -15.28 -5.05
N ARG A 41 22.01 -15.85 -6.02
CA ARG A 41 22.00 -17.31 -6.27
C ARG A 41 23.38 -17.84 -6.66
N GLU A 42 24.08 -17.18 -7.58
CA GLU A 42 25.42 -17.55 -8.02
C GLU A 42 26.43 -17.53 -6.86
N ALA A 43 26.27 -16.57 -5.95
CA ALA A 43 27.12 -16.42 -4.76
C ALA A 43 26.67 -17.28 -3.55
N ASN A 44 25.61 -18.11 -3.69
CA ASN A 44 24.99 -18.87 -2.59
C ASN A 44 24.55 -18.01 -1.43
N VAL A 45 24.04 -16.80 -1.71
CA VAL A 45 23.47 -15.88 -0.71
C VAL A 45 21.97 -16.10 -0.64
N ALA A 46 21.46 -16.43 0.55
CA ALA A 46 20.02 -16.55 0.77
C ALA A 46 19.35 -15.17 0.75
N VAL A 47 18.20 -15.08 0.08
CA VAL A 47 17.37 -13.86 0.07
C VAL A 47 16.01 -14.18 0.69
N CYS A 48 15.67 -13.50 1.78
CA CYS A 48 14.43 -13.64 2.49
C CYS A 48 13.64 -12.33 2.46
N ASN A 49 12.32 -12.44 2.33
CA ASN A 49 11.41 -11.29 2.33
C ASN A 49 10.24 -11.52 3.31
N LEU A 50 9.47 -10.46 3.60
CA LEU A 50 8.26 -10.54 4.40
C LEU A 50 7.03 -10.77 3.50
N ARG A 51 6.14 -11.66 3.91
CA ARG A 51 4.86 -11.90 3.22
C ARG A 51 3.68 -11.58 4.14
N ASP A 52 2.61 -11.08 3.55
CA ASP A 52 1.30 -10.87 4.16
C ASP A 52 1.27 -10.00 5.45
N TYR A 53 2.33 -9.27 5.76
CA TYR A 53 2.45 -8.48 6.98
C TYR A 53 1.59 -7.21 6.96
N CYS A 54 1.29 -6.65 5.80
CA CYS A 54 0.60 -5.35 5.65
C CYS A 54 -0.81 -5.48 5.06
N THR A 55 -1.30 -6.69 4.80
CA THR A 55 -2.58 -6.92 4.11
C THR A 55 -3.74 -6.18 4.78
N PRO A 56 -3.98 -6.26 6.11
CA PRO A 56 -5.06 -5.52 6.75
C PRO A 56 -4.94 -4.01 6.59
N SER A 57 -3.74 -3.46 6.77
CA SER A 57 -3.49 -2.02 6.66
C SER A 57 -3.73 -1.49 5.24
N VAL A 58 -3.30 -2.24 4.23
CA VAL A 58 -3.53 -1.88 2.82
C VAL A 58 -5.02 -1.91 2.50
N VAL A 59 -5.74 -2.95 2.91
CA VAL A 59 -7.19 -3.07 2.69
C VAL A 59 -7.93 -1.91 3.36
N GLN A 60 -7.63 -1.62 4.62
CA GLN A 60 -8.21 -0.48 5.34
C GLN A 60 -7.97 0.83 4.60
N HIS A 61 -6.75 1.04 4.09
CA HIS A 61 -6.41 2.27 3.36
C HIS A 61 -7.15 2.38 2.02
N VAL A 62 -7.33 1.27 1.29
CA VAL A 62 -8.12 1.24 0.05
C VAL A 62 -9.54 1.75 0.30
N PHE A 63 -10.23 1.23 1.33
CA PHE A 63 -11.60 1.66 1.65
C PHE A 63 -11.63 3.07 2.23
N ALA A 64 -10.64 3.49 3.00
CA ALA A 64 -10.54 4.87 3.49
C ALA A 64 -10.47 5.87 2.32
N LEU A 65 -9.64 5.60 1.31
CA LEU A 65 -9.55 6.43 0.11
C LEU A 65 -10.83 6.38 -0.73
N LEU A 66 -11.39 5.19 -0.94
CA LEU A 66 -12.61 5.00 -1.72
C LEU A 66 -13.77 5.79 -1.12
N LEU A 67 -13.98 5.68 0.18
CA LEU A 67 -15.03 6.40 0.90
C LEU A 67 -14.75 7.91 0.94
N ALA A 68 -13.52 8.33 1.15
CA ALA A 68 -13.16 9.75 1.12
C ALA A 68 -13.47 10.40 -0.24
N LEU A 69 -13.20 9.69 -1.34
CA LEU A 69 -13.46 10.16 -2.70
C LEU A 69 -14.96 10.18 -3.01
N THR A 70 -15.69 9.11 -2.69
CA THR A 70 -17.12 8.99 -3.01
C THR A 70 -17.97 9.95 -2.20
N HIS A 71 -17.56 10.24 -0.96
CA HIS A 71 -18.21 11.20 -0.06
C HIS A 71 -17.68 12.63 -0.20
N ARG A 72 -16.70 12.89 -1.06
CA ARG A 72 -16.11 14.23 -1.20
C ARG A 72 -15.64 14.79 0.14
N LEU A 73 -15.03 13.94 0.98
CA LEU A 73 -14.74 14.25 2.38
C LEU A 73 -13.85 15.51 2.53
N GLY A 74 -12.86 15.69 1.67
CA GLY A 74 -12.01 16.89 1.68
C GLY A 74 -12.79 18.19 1.41
N ASP A 75 -13.73 18.16 0.47
CA ASP A 75 -14.54 19.32 0.11
C ASP A 75 -15.48 19.70 1.26
N TYR A 76 -16.13 18.71 1.88
CA TYR A 76 -16.99 18.93 3.04
C TYR A 76 -16.21 19.41 4.27
N GLN A 77 -15.00 18.91 4.49
CA GLN A 77 -14.12 19.42 5.54
C GLN A 77 -13.75 20.89 5.31
N ALA A 78 -13.44 21.28 4.08
CA ALA A 78 -13.14 22.65 3.72
C ALA A 78 -14.36 23.56 3.93
N LEU A 79 -15.54 23.10 3.54
CA LEU A 79 -16.81 23.80 3.73
C LEU A 79 -17.09 24.08 5.21
N VAL A 80 -16.93 23.08 6.07
CA VAL A 80 -17.14 23.22 7.52
C VAL A 80 -16.11 24.16 8.13
N ARG A 81 -14.82 24.00 7.79
CA ARG A 81 -13.75 24.88 8.28
C ARG A 81 -13.93 26.35 7.84
N GLY A 82 -14.48 26.57 6.66
CA GLY A 82 -14.82 27.89 6.14
C GLY A 82 -16.06 28.52 6.79
N GLY A 83 -16.71 27.87 7.75
CA GLY A 83 -17.90 28.38 8.44
C GLY A 83 -19.19 28.34 7.61
N HIS A 84 -19.16 27.76 6.39
CA HIS A 84 -20.33 27.72 5.51
C HIS A 84 -21.48 26.92 6.09
N TRP A 85 -21.18 25.88 6.88
CA TRP A 85 -22.22 25.11 7.55
C TRP A 85 -23.01 25.94 8.57
N SER A 86 -22.31 26.65 9.46
CA SER A 86 -22.95 27.47 10.53
C SER A 86 -23.65 28.70 9.97
N GLN A 87 -23.27 29.19 8.79
CA GLN A 87 -23.85 30.37 8.15
C GLN A 87 -25.02 30.03 7.21
N ALA A 88 -25.21 28.75 6.88
CA ALA A 88 -26.17 28.35 5.86
C ALA A 88 -27.66 28.57 6.22
N GLY A 89 -27.99 28.75 7.48
CA GLY A 89 -29.38 28.92 7.93
C GLY A 89 -30.27 27.69 7.67
N GLN A 90 -29.70 26.57 7.29
CA GLN A 90 -30.38 25.31 6.97
C GLN A 90 -29.86 24.19 7.86
N PHE A 91 -30.70 23.18 8.09
CA PHE A 91 -30.32 21.98 8.86
C PHE A 91 -29.14 21.23 8.23
N SER A 92 -29.06 21.19 6.91
CA SER A 92 -28.01 20.47 6.18
C SER A 92 -27.64 21.19 4.89
N VAL A 93 -26.39 21.00 4.47
CA VAL A 93 -25.80 21.65 3.28
C VAL A 93 -25.16 20.56 2.41
N PHE A 94 -25.62 20.42 1.16
CA PHE A 94 -25.15 19.41 0.22
C PHE A 94 -24.69 20.01 -1.12
N PRO A 95 -23.65 20.86 -1.13
CA PRO A 95 -23.18 21.49 -2.37
C PRO A 95 -22.41 20.53 -3.28
N TYR A 96 -21.94 19.39 -2.75
CA TYR A 96 -21.16 18.41 -3.49
C TYR A 96 -21.92 17.07 -3.58
N PRO A 97 -21.94 16.42 -4.74
CA PRO A 97 -22.60 15.12 -4.90
C PRO A 97 -21.87 14.05 -4.11
N ILE A 98 -22.62 13.32 -3.29
CA ILE A 98 -22.16 12.12 -2.58
C ILE A 98 -22.61 10.90 -3.39
N ARG A 99 -21.77 9.88 -3.50
CA ARG A 99 -22.06 8.64 -4.20
C ARG A 99 -22.06 7.48 -3.22
N GLU A 100 -23.15 6.76 -3.16
CA GLU A 100 -23.25 5.51 -2.41
C GLU A 100 -22.57 4.37 -3.16
N LEU A 101 -22.02 3.43 -2.41
CA LEU A 101 -21.35 2.25 -2.96
C LEU A 101 -22.30 1.07 -3.15
N GLN A 102 -23.47 1.09 -2.50
CA GLN A 102 -24.44 0.03 -2.60
C GLN A 102 -24.82 -0.25 -4.07
N GLY A 103 -24.73 -1.52 -4.46
CA GLY A 103 -25.04 -1.97 -5.84
C GLY A 103 -23.98 -1.56 -6.88
N ARG A 104 -22.84 -1.02 -6.49
CA ARG A 104 -21.75 -0.68 -7.40
C ARG A 104 -20.85 -1.88 -7.63
N ILE A 105 -20.16 -1.88 -8.76
CA ILE A 105 -19.18 -2.90 -9.11
C ILE A 105 -17.79 -2.36 -8.84
N LEU A 106 -17.03 -3.08 -8.01
CA LEU A 106 -15.60 -2.81 -7.76
C LEU A 106 -14.76 -3.68 -8.71
N GLY A 107 -14.06 -3.04 -9.64
CA GLY A 107 -13.07 -3.71 -10.48
C GLY A 107 -11.73 -3.82 -9.77
N ILE A 108 -11.14 -5.01 -9.71
CA ILE A 108 -9.83 -5.26 -9.10
C ILE A 108 -8.87 -5.77 -10.16
N VAL A 109 -7.78 -5.03 -10.40
CA VAL A 109 -6.70 -5.45 -11.28
C VAL A 109 -5.59 -6.07 -10.44
N GLY A 110 -5.36 -7.37 -10.63
CA GLY A 110 -4.45 -8.16 -9.77
C GLY A 110 -5.18 -8.84 -8.61
N TYR A 111 -5.38 -10.16 -8.71
CA TYR A 111 -6.14 -10.95 -7.73
C TYR A 111 -5.22 -11.85 -6.88
N GLY A 112 -4.11 -11.26 -6.41
CA GLY A 112 -3.19 -11.86 -5.44
C GLY A 112 -3.70 -11.76 -3.99
N ALA A 113 -2.81 -11.83 -3.00
CA ALA A 113 -3.17 -11.76 -1.59
C ALA A 113 -3.95 -10.48 -1.24
N LEU A 114 -3.45 -9.33 -1.68
CA LEU A 114 -4.10 -8.02 -1.45
C LEU A 114 -5.45 -7.91 -2.18
N GLY A 115 -5.50 -8.25 -3.48
CA GLY A 115 -6.75 -8.15 -4.27
C GLY A 115 -7.86 -9.02 -3.70
N ARG A 116 -7.55 -10.25 -3.29
CA ARG A 116 -8.52 -11.14 -2.61
C ARG A 116 -8.98 -10.59 -1.27
N ALA A 117 -8.08 -9.95 -0.52
CA ALA A 117 -8.43 -9.35 0.76
C ALA A 117 -9.33 -8.11 0.59
N VAL A 118 -9.09 -7.29 -0.42
CA VAL A 118 -9.97 -6.17 -0.78
C VAL A 118 -11.34 -6.69 -1.23
N ALA A 119 -11.40 -7.73 -2.07
CA ALA A 119 -12.67 -8.31 -2.53
C ALA A 119 -13.55 -8.77 -1.37
N ARG A 120 -12.97 -9.50 -0.40
CA ARG A 120 -13.70 -9.97 0.79
C ARG A 120 -14.31 -8.87 1.66
N VAL A 121 -13.76 -7.68 1.64
CA VAL A 121 -14.30 -6.54 2.40
C VAL A 121 -15.34 -5.77 1.58
N ALA A 122 -15.29 -5.91 0.24
CA ALA A 122 -16.26 -5.29 -0.66
C ALA A 122 -17.60 -6.04 -0.74
N GLU A 123 -17.65 -7.31 -0.33
CA GLU A 123 -18.85 -8.18 -0.27
C GLU A 123 -19.71 -7.84 0.96
#